data_c088fd2f68f0f66633461efaf9011a6d
#
_entry.id   c088fd2f68f0f66633461efaf9011a6d
#
_cell.length_a   1.000
_cell.length_b   1.000
_cell.length_c   1.000
_cell.angle_alpha   90.00
_cell.angle_beta   90.00
_cell.angle_gamma   90.00
#
_symmetry.space_group_name_H-M   'P 1'
#
loop_
_entity.id
_entity.type
_entity.pdbx_description
1 polymer ?
#
loop_
_entity_poly.entity_id
_entity_poly.type
_entity_poly.pdbx_seq_one_letter_code
_entity_poly.pdbx_strand_id
1 'polypeptide(L)'
;MSHSKLPGAGKSSFDLVDHELVFQELQVTKGKIFLDLGCGSGDYVIAAAEIINPDGIVYGIDGWSDGIETLKQRALDKGLTNITALIADITSHVPLPDNSVDICLMATVLHDFARDGGEKQALREIARVLKHNGILGIVEFKKIDGPPGPPMHIRLSPEEVTDMMGPFGFQQIKNLDVGPFTYVIVASKMNRHQ
;
A
#
# COMPACT_ATOMS: atom_id res chain seq x y z
N MET A 1 12.70 17.26 20.13
CA MET A 1 11.41 17.57 19.52
C MET A 1 10.57 16.31 19.63
N SER A 2 9.43 16.37 20.30
CA SER A 2 8.55 15.19 20.48
C SER A 2 7.97 14.82 19.12
N HIS A 3 8.40 13.70 18.57
CA HIS A 3 7.74 13.13 17.39
C HIS A 3 6.40 12.57 17.87
N SER A 4 5.31 13.28 17.57
CA SER A 4 3.97 12.73 17.76
C SER A 4 3.87 11.46 16.92
N LYS A 5 3.61 10.34 17.57
CA LYS A 5 3.43 9.05 16.91
C LYS A 5 2.28 9.20 15.91
N LEU A 6 2.55 8.96 14.62
CA LEU A 6 1.51 8.98 13.58
C LEU A 6 0.38 8.03 13.95
N PRO A 7 -0.89 8.38 13.70
CA PRO A 7 -2.00 7.47 13.89
C PRO A 7 -1.73 6.16 13.13
N GLY A 8 -1.99 5.02 13.78
CA GLY A 8 -1.70 3.71 13.16
C GLY A 8 -0.25 3.22 13.24
N ALA A 9 0.73 4.09 13.56
CA ALA A 9 2.15 3.70 13.61
C ALA A 9 2.41 2.51 14.55
N GLY A 10 3.07 1.48 14.03
CA GLY A 10 3.38 0.24 14.73
C GLY A 10 2.24 -0.78 14.77
N LYS A 11 1.16 -0.56 14.02
CA LYS A 11 0.11 -1.56 13.77
C LYS A 11 0.27 -2.10 12.35
N SER A 12 0.16 -3.41 12.20
CA SER A 12 0.16 -4.07 10.89
C SER A 12 -1.13 -4.88 10.74
N SER A 13 -1.67 -4.89 9.54
CA SER A 13 -2.79 -5.75 9.18
C SER A 13 -2.35 -7.10 8.62
N PHE A 14 -1.07 -7.34 8.47
CA PHE A 14 -0.49 -8.49 7.76
C PHE A 14 -1.04 -9.83 8.26
N ASP A 15 -1.12 -10.01 9.59
CA ASP A 15 -1.63 -11.24 10.21
C ASP A 15 -3.18 -11.37 10.16
N LEU A 16 -3.87 -10.31 9.74
CA LEU A 16 -5.34 -10.26 9.59
C LEU A 16 -5.79 -10.48 8.13
N VAL A 17 -4.83 -10.58 7.22
CA VAL A 17 -5.02 -10.61 5.77
C VAL A 17 -4.41 -11.87 5.19
N ASP A 18 -5.12 -12.52 4.31
CA ASP A 18 -4.54 -13.54 3.42
C ASP A 18 -3.64 -12.82 2.39
N HIS A 19 -2.41 -12.53 2.82
CA HIS A 19 -1.45 -11.79 2.00
C HIS A 19 -0.98 -12.57 0.77
N GLU A 20 -1.03 -13.91 0.80
CA GLU A 20 -0.72 -14.75 -0.37
C GLU A 20 -1.77 -14.54 -1.46
N LEU A 21 -3.05 -14.53 -1.09
CA LEU A 21 -4.15 -14.20 -2.01
C LEU A 21 -4.01 -12.77 -2.54
N VAL A 22 -3.70 -11.79 -1.69
CA VAL A 22 -3.47 -10.40 -2.12
C VAL A 22 -2.35 -10.35 -3.15
N PHE A 23 -1.20 -10.96 -2.89
CA PHE A 23 -0.07 -10.95 -3.82
C PHE A 23 -0.38 -11.67 -5.13
N GLN A 24 -1.11 -12.78 -5.08
CA GLN A 24 -1.59 -13.48 -6.26
C GLN A 24 -2.46 -12.56 -7.12
N GLU A 25 -3.44 -11.88 -6.52
CA GLU A 25 -4.38 -11.00 -7.22
C GLU A 25 -3.70 -9.74 -7.77
N LEU A 26 -2.68 -9.24 -7.09
CA LEU A 26 -1.83 -8.13 -7.57
C LEU A 26 -0.77 -8.58 -8.58
N GLN A 27 -0.68 -9.87 -8.89
CA GLN A 27 0.32 -10.44 -9.80
C GLN A 27 1.77 -10.14 -9.37
N VAL A 28 2.04 -10.22 -8.06
CA VAL A 28 3.38 -10.08 -7.50
C VAL A 28 4.22 -11.28 -7.95
N THR A 29 5.18 -11.04 -8.83
CA THR A 29 6.03 -12.07 -9.44
C THR A 29 7.46 -11.58 -9.59
N LYS A 30 8.40 -12.48 -9.91
CA LYS A 30 9.81 -12.18 -10.14
C LYS A 30 10.01 -11.03 -11.13
N GLY A 31 10.96 -10.16 -10.85
CA GLY A 31 11.36 -9.05 -11.73
C GLY A 31 10.43 -7.83 -11.70
N LYS A 32 9.35 -7.86 -10.92
CA LYS A 32 8.45 -6.71 -10.77
C LYS A 32 9.05 -5.60 -9.91
N ILE A 33 8.58 -4.38 -10.12
CA ILE A 33 8.83 -3.23 -9.25
C ILE A 33 7.58 -3.01 -8.42
N PHE A 34 7.70 -3.26 -7.11
CA PHE A 34 6.60 -3.20 -6.15
C PHE A 34 6.80 -2.02 -5.19
N LEU A 35 5.73 -1.33 -4.87
CA LEU A 35 5.68 -0.25 -3.88
C LEU A 35 4.65 -0.58 -2.81
N ASP A 36 5.08 -0.60 -1.54
CA ASP A 36 4.20 -0.58 -0.37
C ASP A 36 4.18 0.84 0.20
N LEU A 37 3.03 1.50 0.09
CA LEU A 37 2.84 2.90 0.48
C LEU A 37 2.11 2.99 1.81
N GLY A 38 2.80 3.46 2.85
CA GLY A 38 2.39 3.33 4.25
C GLY A 38 2.82 1.99 4.83
N CYS A 39 4.07 1.58 4.54
CA CYS A 39 4.58 0.24 4.81
C CYS A 39 4.82 -0.07 6.29
N GLY A 40 4.77 0.92 7.18
CA GLY A 40 5.09 0.73 8.60
C GLY A 40 6.46 0.10 8.83
N SER A 41 6.49 -1.03 9.54
CA SER A 41 7.70 -1.84 9.77
C SER A 41 7.99 -2.88 8.68
N GLY A 42 7.23 -2.87 7.58
CA GLY A 42 7.55 -3.54 6.33
C GLY A 42 7.16 -5.01 6.23
N ASP A 43 6.07 -5.47 6.83
CA ASP A 43 5.68 -6.88 6.74
C ASP A 43 5.37 -7.28 5.30
N TYR A 44 4.56 -6.49 4.57
CA TYR A 44 4.30 -6.73 3.15
C TYR A 44 5.54 -6.52 2.28
N VAL A 45 6.41 -5.56 2.62
CA VAL A 45 7.68 -5.31 1.90
C VAL A 45 8.58 -6.55 1.93
N ILE A 46 8.80 -7.11 3.12
CA ILE A 46 9.64 -8.31 3.31
C ILE A 46 9.07 -9.49 2.54
N ALA A 47 7.76 -9.76 2.68
CA ALA A 47 7.12 -10.88 2.00
C ALA A 47 7.15 -10.72 0.46
N ALA A 48 6.89 -9.50 -0.05
CA ALA A 48 6.97 -9.22 -1.49
C ALA A 48 8.41 -9.36 -2.02
N ALA A 49 9.42 -8.93 -1.24
CA ALA A 49 10.82 -9.01 -1.64
C ALA A 49 11.32 -10.45 -1.82
N GLU A 50 10.86 -11.37 -0.99
CA GLU A 50 11.18 -12.81 -1.12
C GLU A 50 10.64 -13.40 -2.42
N ILE A 51 9.47 -12.93 -2.91
CA ILE A 51 8.87 -13.39 -4.18
C ILE A 51 9.56 -12.74 -5.38
N ILE A 52 9.82 -11.44 -5.30
CA ILE A 52 10.28 -10.61 -6.44
C ILE A 52 11.76 -10.84 -6.76
N ASN A 53 12.57 -11.22 -5.75
CA ASN A 53 14.01 -11.49 -5.89
C ASN A 53 14.31 -12.55 -6.98
N PRO A 54 15.46 -12.49 -7.71
CA PRO A 54 16.53 -11.49 -7.57
C PRO A 54 16.37 -10.24 -8.47
N ASP A 55 15.50 -10.26 -9.48
CA ASP A 55 15.57 -9.36 -10.63
C ASP A 55 14.67 -8.11 -10.50
N GLY A 56 13.88 -7.99 -9.42
CA GLY A 56 12.98 -6.88 -9.19
C GLY A 56 13.36 -6.06 -7.95
N ILE A 57 12.60 -4.97 -7.72
CA ILE A 57 12.84 -4.02 -6.63
C ILE A 57 11.56 -3.86 -5.82
N VAL A 58 11.70 -3.79 -4.50
CA VAL A 58 10.60 -3.48 -3.58
C VAL A 58 10.89 -2.16 -2.86
N TYR A 59 10.01 -1.20 -3.01
CA TYR A 59 10.03 0.05 -2.26
C TYR A 59 9.07 -0.04 -1.09
N GLY A 60 9.56 0.30 0.11
CA GLY A 60 8.73 0.55 1.29
C GLY A 60 8.80 2.03 1.65
N ILE A 61 7.69 2.74 1.67
CA ILE A 61 7.65 4.17 1.96
C ILE A 61 6.67 4.44 3.10
N ASP A 62 7.13 5.16 4.11
CA ASP A 62 6.33 5.56 5.26
C ASP A 62 6.87 6.87 5.87
N GLY A 63 6.01 7.64 6.52
CA GLY A 63 6.40 8.80 7.32
C GLY A 63 6.95 8.46 8.71
N TRP A 64 6.77 7.20 9.17
CA TRP A 64 7.22 6.73 10.47
C TRP A 64 8.68 6.24 10.41
N SER A 65 9.61 7.09 10.86
CA SER A 65 11.05 6.83 10.79
C SER A 65 11.47 5.53 11.49
N ASP A 66 10.92 5.25 12.69
CA ASP A 66 11.31 4.06 13.45
C ASP A 66 10.86 2.77 12.75
N GLY A 67 9.71 2.82 12.04
CA GLY A 67 9.24 1.73 11.20
C GLY A 67 10.18 1.45 10.04
N ILE A 68 10.62 2.51 9.35
CA ILE A 68 11.59 2.40 8.25
C ILE A 68 12.94 1.86 8.72
N GLU A 69 13.45 2.29 9.88
CA GLU A 69 14.70 1.74 10.43
C GLU A 69 14.51 0.26 10.82
N THR A 70 13.36 -0.11 11.37
CA THR A 70 13.01 -1.52 11.63
C THR A 70 13.00 -2.34 10.36
N LEU A 71 12.37 -1.84 9.29
CA LEU A 71 12.36 -2.51 7.97
C LEU A 71 13.77 -2.73 7.43
N LYS A 72 14.63 -1.71 7.47
CA LYS A 72 16.04 -1.81 7.04
C LYS A 72 16.79 -2.90 7.79
N GLN A 73 16.64 -2.95 9.12
CA GLN A 73 17.30 -3.97 9.94
C GLN A 73 16.79 -5.37 9.59
N ARG A 74 15.47 -5.55 9.46
CA ARG A 74 14.86 -6.83 9.07
C ARG A 74 15.32 -7.29 7.69
N ALA A 75 15.47 -6.39 6.73
CA ALA A 75 15.99 -6.68 5.40
C ALA A 75 17.44 -7.19 5.46
N LEU A 76 18.30 -6.54 6.26
CA LEU A 76 19.68 -6.96 6.50
C LEU A 76 19.74 -8.36 7.15
N ASP A 77 18.98 -8.58 8.21
CA ASP A 77 18.94 -9.85 8.95
C ASP A 77 18.53 -11.03 8.06
N LYS A 78 17.66 -10.77 7.06
CA LYS A 78 17.20 -11.75 6.07
C LYS A 78 18.09 -11.84 4.81
N GLY A 79 19.10 -10.99 4.67
CA GLY A 79 19.94 -10.91 3.47
C GLY A 79 19.20 -10.46 2.20
N LEU A 80 18.10 -9.70 2.35
CA LEU A 80 17.32 -9.18 1.23
C LEU A 80 17.99 -7.90 0.70
N THR A 81 18.48 -7.94 -0.52
CA THR A 81 19.22 -6.83 -1.16
C THR A 81 18.39 -6.02 -2.16
N ASN A 82 17.16 -6.47 -2.42
CA ASN A 82 16.24 -5.88 -3.39
C ASN A 82 15.20 -4.93 -2.76
N ILE A 83 15.42 -4.47 -1.52
CA ILE A 83 14.55 -3.55 -0.79
C ILE A 83 15.17 -2.17 -0.75
N THR A 84 14.35 -1.15 -1.04
CA THR A 84 14.67 0.27 -0.81
C THR A 84 13.62 0.87 0.12
N ALA A 85 14.03 1.20 1.35
CA ALA A 85 13.16 1.75 2.38
C ALA A 85 13.39 3.27 2.53
N LEU A 86 12.34 4.08 2.34
CA LEU A 86 12.40 5.54 2.29
C LEU A 86 11.44 6.18 3.30
N ILE A 87 11.89 7.23 3.96
CA ILE A 87 11.03 8.09 4.79
C ILE A 87 10.47 9.20 3.91
N ALA A 88 9.15 9.27 3.77
CA ALA A 88 8.50 10.36 3.04
C ALA A 88 7.07 10.59 3.54
N ASP A 89 6.62 11.83 3.42
CA ASP A 89 5.20 12.18 3.56
C ASP A 89 4.45 11.83 2.27
N ILE A 90 3.70 10.77 2.34
CA ILE A 90 2.93 10.18 1.24
C ILE A 90 1.85 11.14 0.73
N THR A 91 1.33 12.01 1.61
CA THR A 91 0.33 13.02 1.25
C THR A 91 0.93 14.26 0.62
N SER A 92 2.25 14.29 0.43
CA SER A 92 2.99 15.37 -0.23
C SER A 92 3.58 14.87 -1.56
N HIS A 93 4.66 14.11 -1.50
CA HIS A 93 5.35 13.62 -2.69
C HIS A 93 6.01 12.25 -2.46
N VAL A 94 5.73 11.31 -3.35
CA VAL A 94 6.39 9.99 -3.38
C VAL A 94 7.72 10.13 -4.13
N PRO A 95 8.89 9.86 -3.51
CA PRO A 95 10.21 10.12 -4.11
C PRO A 95 10.61 9.03 -5.12
N LEU A 96 9.72 8.75 -6.07
CA LEU A 96 9.92 7.82 -7.18
C LEU A 96 9.60 8.51 -8.51
N PRO A 97 10.25 8.11 -9.63
CA PRO A 97 9.97 8.63 -10.95
C PRO A 97 8.55 8.31 -11.43
N ASP A 98 8.04 9.11 -12.36
CA ASP A 98 6.79 8.83 -13.05
C ASP A 98 6.86 7.49 -13.80
N ASN A 99 5.76 6.74 -13.79
CA ASN A 99 5.61 5.47 -14.52
C ASN A 99 6.76 4.48 -14.26
N SER A 100 7.22 4.38 -13.02
CA SER A 100 8.35 3.53 -12.61
C SER A 100 7.94 2.24 -11.91
N VAL A 101 6.72 2.17 -11.34
CA VAL A 101 6.24 1.07 -10.49
C VAL A 101 5.25 0.19 -11.24
N ASP A 102 5.38 -1.13 -11.15
CA ASP A 102 4.43 -2.09 -11.72
C ASP A 102 3.21 -2.31 -10.83
N ILE A 103 3.44 -2.39 -9.52
CA ILE A 103 2.43 -2.72 -8.51
C ILE A 103 2.57 -1.78 -7.33
N CYS A 104 1.48 -1.15 -6.91
CA CYS A 104 1.40 -0.41 -5.65
C CYS A 104 0.40 -1.06 -4.71
N LEU A 105 0.79 -1.25 -3.47
CA LEU A 105 -0.08 -1.67 -2.37
C LEU A 105 -0.25 -0.52 -1.37
N MET A 106 -1.49 -0.33 -0.90
CA MET A 106 -1.83 0.42 0.30
C MET A 106 -2.62 -0.50 1.22
N ALA A 107 -2.01 -0.92 2.32
CA ALA A 107 -2.64 -1.85 3.24
C ALA A 107 -3.09 -1.15 4.54
N THR A 108 -4.39 -0.94 4.68
CA THR A 108 -5.06 -0.34 5.85
C THR A 108 -4.53 1.06 6.24
N VAL A 109 -4.33 1.90 5.24
CA VAL A 109 -3.76 3.26 5.36
C VAL A 109 -4.67 4.32 4.72
N LEU A 110 -5.44 3.97 3.67
CA LEU A 110 -6.25 4.95 2.94
C LEU A 110 -7.30 5.63 3.83
N HIS A 111 -7.87 4.89 4.78
CA HIS A 111 -8.84 5.45 5.74
C HIS A 111 -8.23 6.54 6.63
N ASP A 112 -6.95 6.46 6.99
CA ASP A 112 -6.27 7.52 7.73
C ASP A 112 -6.08 8.77 6.86
N PHE A 113 -5.68 8.60 5.60
CA PHE A 113 -5.57 9.72 4.66
C PHE A 113 -6.93 10.37 4.38
N ALA A 114 -8.00 9.57 4.22
CA ALA A 114 -9.35 10.10 4.01
C ALA A 114 -9.85 10.90 5.21
N ARG A 115 -9.57 10.44 6.45
CA ARG A 115 -9.88 11.17 7.67
C ARG A 115 -9.17 12.52 7.74
N ASP A 116 -7.92 12.56 7.32
CA ASP A 116 -7.06 13.75 7.45
C ASP A 116 -7.04 14.63 6.18
N GLY A 117 -7.79 14.23 5.13
CA GLY A 117 -7.96 14.99 3.87
C GLY A 117 -6.78 14.88 2.90
N GLY A 118 -5.91 13.88 3.09
CA GLY A 118 -4.73 13.63 2.26
C GLY A 118 -4.93 12.60 1.13
N GLU A 119 -6.09 11.95 1.06
CA GLU A 119 -6.36 10.83 0.15
C GLU A 119 -6.20 11.21 -1.33
N LYS A 120 -6.61 12.43 -1.69
CA LYS A 120 -6.53 12.90 -3.09
C LYS A 120 -5.09 13.06 -3.55
N GLN A 121 -4.22 13.57 -2.68
CA GLN A 121 -2.81 13.74 -3.02
C GLN A 121 -2.10 12.38 -3.08
N ALA A 122 -2.37 11.48 -2.11
CA ALA A 122 -1.81 10.13 -2.13
C ALA A 122 -2.22 9.37 -3.41
N LEU A 123 -3.50 9.39 -3.78
CA LEU A 123 -3.99 8.74 -5.01
C LEU A 123 -3.43 9.37 -6.29
N ARG A 124 -3.19 10.69 -6.30
CA ARG A 124 -2.52 11.38 -7.42
C ARG A 124 -1.07 10.94 -7.57
N GLU A 125 -0.33 10.82 -6.46
CA GLU A 125 1.05 10.37 -6.48
C GLU A 125 1.16 8.89 -6.91
N ILE A 126 0.25 8.03 -6.43
CA ILE A 126 0.16 6.64 -6.90
C ILE A 126 -0.09 6.60 -8.41
N ALA A 127 -1.05 7.40 -8.90
CA ALA A 127 -1.32 7.49 -10.33
C ALA A 127 -0.12 8.01 -11.13
N ARG A 128 0.72 8.86 -10.55
CA ARG A 128 1.95 9.36 -11.19
C ARG A 128 3.01 8.27 -11.28
N VAL A 129 3.30 7.58 -10.19
CA VAL A 129 4.42 6.62 -10.12
C VAL A 129 4.10 5.28 -10.77
N LEU A 130 2.82 4.84 -10.78
CA LEU A 130 2.42 3.61 -11.44
C LEU A 130 2.58 3.71 -12.96
N LYS A 131 3.13 2.67 -13.57
CA LYS A 131 3.18 2.49 -15.03
C LYS A 131 1.77 2.45 -15.64
N HIS A 132 1.67 2.66 -16.93
CA HIS A 132 0.45 2.34 -17.68
C HIS A 132 0.12 0.86 -17.51
N ASN A 133 -1.13 0.53 -17.25
CA ASN A 133 -1.61 -0.80 -16.88
C ASN A 133 -0.99 -1.35 -15.58
N GLY A 134 -0.33 -0.51 -14.78
CA GLY A 134 0.13 -0.87 -13.43
C GLY A 134 -1.05 -1.17 -12.51
N ILE A 135 -0.83 -2.04 -11.54
CA ILE A 135 -1.85 -2.55 -10.61
C ILE A 135 -1.77 -1.78 -9.30
N LEU A 136 -2.93 -1.33 -8.82
CA LEU A 136 -3.13 -0.78 -7.48
C LEU A 136 -3.92 -1.78 -6.65
N GLY A 137 -3.39 -2.18 -5.49
CA GLY A 137 -4.11 -2.90 -4.45
C GLY A 137 -4.41 -1.98 -3.27
N ILE A 138 -5.65 -1.93 -2.83
CA ILE A 138 -6.05 -1.24 -1.60
C ILE A 138 -6.71 -2.25 -0.69
N VAL A 139 -6.04 -2.58 0.42
CA VAL A 139 -6.60 -3.42 1.49
C VAL A 139 -7.20 -2.51 2.55
N GLU A 140 -8.45 -2.78 2.93
CA GLU A 140 -9.15 -2.01 3.96
C GLU A 140 -9.99 -2.87 4.90
N PHE A 141 -10.36 -2.31 6.04
CA PHE A 141 -11.26 -2.95 6.98
C PHE A 141 -12.71 -2.84 6.51
N LYS A 142 -13.43 -3.98 6.58
CA LYS A 142 -14.88 -4.01 6.36
C LYS A 142 -15.61 -3.10 7.34
N LYS A 143 -16.71 -2.48 6.91
CA LYS A 143 -17.62 -1.69 7.78
C LYS A 143 -18.46 -2.60 8.67
N ILE A 144 -17.80 -3.34 9.56
CA ILE A 144 -18.41 -4.16 10.60
C ILE A 144 -18.00 -3.65 11.98
N ASP A 145 -18.86 -3.79 12.96
CA ASP A 145 -18.62 -3.24 14.29
C ASP A 145 -17.56 -4.04 15.08
N GLY A 146 -16.85 -3.35 15.96
CA GLY A 146 -15.86 -3.95 16.84
C GLY A 146 -14.45 -4.08 16.25
N PRO A 147 -13.48 -4.57 17.09
CA PRO A 147 -12.12 -4.84 16.66
C PRO A 147 -12.03 -6.09 15.77
N PRO A 148 -10.93 -6.25 14.97
CA PRO A 148 -9.79 -5.35 14.85
C PRO A 148 -10.05 -4.14 13.96
N GLY A 149 -9.10 -3.20 13.95
CA GLY A 149 -9.11 -2.03 13.05
C GLY A 149 -9.62 -0.74 13.70
N PRO A 150 -9.79 0.33 12.91
CA PRO A 150 -10.25 1.61 13.38
C PRO A 150 -11.76 1.58 13.72
N PRO A 151 -12.29 2.62 14.43
CA PRO A 151 -13.73 2.77 14.62
C PRO A 151 -14.50 2.72 13.29
N MET A 152 -15.72 2.17 13.30
CA MET A 152 -16.51 1.91 12.10
C MET A 152 -16.73 3.17 11.22
N HIS A 153 -16.86 4.34 11.82
CA HIS A 153 -17.06 5.61 11.08
C HIS A 153 -15.84 6.07 10.29
N ILE A 154 -14.65 5.52 10.56
CA ILE A 154 -13.41 5.78 9.81
C ILE A 154 -13.23 4.77 8.67
N ARG A 155 -13.83 3.57 8.79
CA ARG A 155 -13.68 2.50 7.80
C ARG A 155 -14.31 2.91 6.47
N LEU A 156 -13.66 2.52 5.38
CA LEU A 156 -14.15 2.75 4.03
C LEU A 156 -14.84 1.50 3.50
N SER A 157 -15.97 1.68 2.80
CA SER A 157 -16.57 0.60 2.04
C SER A 157 -15.88 0.41 0.68
N PRO A 158 -16.03 -0.75 0.02
CA PRO A 158 -15.50 -0.94 -1.33
C PRO A 158 -15.96 0.12 -2.34
N GLU A 159 -17.21 0.57 -2.22
CA GLU A 159 -17.77 1.62 -3.07
C GLU A 159 -17.09 2.96 -2.82
N GLU A 160 -16.90 3.35 -1.55
CA GLU A 160 -16.21 4.59 -1.18
C GLU A 160 -14.76 4.60 -1.69
N VAL A 161 -14.04 3.47 -1.58
CA VAL A 161 -12.68 3.34 -2.12
C VAL A 161 -12.69 3.47 -3.65
N THR A 162 -13.64 2.84 -4.33
CA THR A 162 -13.77 2.90 -5.79
C THR A 162 -14.07 4.32 -6.27
N ASP A 163 -14.98 5.02 -5.59
CA ASP A 163 -15.32 6.41 -5.89
C ASP A 163 -14.14 7.36 -5.67
N MET A 164 -13.33 7.12 -4.61
CA MET A 164 -12.13 7.92 -4.35
C MET A 164 -11.06 7.77 -5.43
N MET A 165 -10.82 6.55 -5.94
CA MET A 165 -9.73 6.29 -6.89
C MET A 165 -10.10 6.58 -8.36
N GLY A 166 -11.40 6.55 -8.72
CA GLY A 166 -11.87 6.76 -10.09
C GLY A 166 -11.39 8.05 -10.74
N PRO A 167 -11.46 9.24 -10.08
CA PRO A 167 -10.98 10.52 -10.61
C PRO A 167 -9.49 10.56 -10.98
N PHE A 168 -8.69 9.63 -10.45
CA PHE A 168 -7.24 9.53 -10.72
C PHE A 168 -6.90 8.56 -11.84
N GLY A 169 -7.92 8.02 -12.55
CA GLY A 169 -7.75 7.13 -13.69
C GLY A 169 -7.56 5.66 -13.32
N PHE A 170 -8.04 5.25 -12.15
CA PHE A 170 -8.09 3.85 -11.76
C PHE A 170 -9.45 3.24 -12.09
N GLN A 171 -9.43 2.04 -12.64
CA GLN A 171 -10.62 1.22 -12.85
C GLN A 171 -10.53 -0.03 -11.97
N GLN A 172 -11.54 -0.25 -11.15
CA GLN A 172 -11.65 -1.46 -10.36
C GLN A 172 -11.76 -2.68 -11.27
N ILE A 173 -10.94 -3.70 -10.99
CA ILE A 173 -10.98 -5.02 -11.65
C ILE A 173 -11.69 -6.03 -10.74
N LYS A 174 -11.33 -6.03 -9.44
CA LYS A 174 -11.84 -6.98 -8.46
C LYS A 174 -12.09 -6.31 -7.12
N ASN A 175 -13.02 -6.90 -6.36
CA ASN A 175 -13.24 -6.67 -4.95
C ASN A 175 -13.36 -8.06 -4.29
N LEU A 176 -12.50 -8.37 -3.32
CA LEU A 176 -12.39 -9.70 -2.73
C LEU A 176 -12.22 -9.60 -1.21
N ASP A 177 -12.86 -10.49 -0.49
CA ASP A 177 -12.55 -10.71 0.92
C ASP A 177 -11.18 -11.38 1.05
N VAL A 178 -10.31 -10.80 1.86
CA VAL A 178 -8.95 -11.30 2.12
C VAL A 178 -8.70 -11.58 3.61
N GLY A 179 -9.77 -11.74 4.33
CA GLY A 179 -9.80 -12.06 5.75
C GLY A 179 -11.19 -11.85 6.32
N PRO A 180 -11.44 -12.28 7.55
CA PRO A 180 -12.75 -12.11 8.19
C PRO A 180 -13.14 -10.64 8.35
N PHE A 181 -12.15 -9.75 8.47
CA PHE A 181 -12.35 -8.32 8.77
C PHE A 181 -11.90 -7.40 7.64
N THR A 182 -11.32 -7.94 6.57
CA THR A 182 -10.64 -7.16 5.53
C THR A 182 -11.09 -7.57 4.13
N TYR A 183 -10.98 -6.61 3.21
CA TYR A 183 -11.17 -6.81 1.78
C TYR A 183 -10.02 -6.16 1.01
N VAL A 184 -9.86 -6.52 -0.26
CA VAL A 184 -8.96 -5.86 -1.20
C VAL A 184 -9.71 -5.38 -2.43
N ILE A 185 -9.45 -4.13 -2.83
CA ILE A 185 -9.77 -3.63 -4.16
C ILE A 185 -8.53 -3.77 -5.02
N VAL A 186 -8.67 -4.46 -6.15
CA VAL A 186 -7.65 -4.52 -7.20
C VAL A 186 -8.10 -3.61 -8.33
N ALA A 187 -7.27 -2.68 -8.74
CA ALA A 187 -7.56 -1.75 -9.81
C ALA A 187 -6.38 -1.63 -10.78
N SER A 188 -6.67 -1.31 -12.05
CA SER A 188 -5.65 -0.96 -13.03
C SER A 188 -5.64 0.54 -13.30
N LYS A 189 -4.46 1.07 -13.57
CA LYS A 189 -4.31 2.43 -14.08
C LYS A 189 -4.69 2.44 -15.56
N MET A 190 -5.75 3.17 -15.89
CA MET A 190 -6.21 3.32 -17.27
C MET A 190 -5.23 4.17 -18.09
N ASN A 191 -5.06 3.81 -19.38
CA ASN A 191 -4.45 4.72 -20.32
C ASN A 191 -5.37 5.94 -20.50
N ARG A 192 -4.90 7.14 -20.22
CA ARG A 192 -5.58 8.34 -20.70
C ARG A 192 -5.45 8.31 -22.22
N HIS A 193 -6.50 7.95 -22.94
CA HIS A 193 -6.59 8.25 -24.36
C HIS A 193 -6.46 9.78 -24.50
N GLN A 194 -5.42 10.20 -25.23
CA GLN A 194 -5.26 11.58 -25.68
C GLN A 194 -6.41 11.97 -26.60
#